data_4d691e482da494ee0ac8d6704693a03a
#
_entry.id   4d691e482da494ee0ac8d6704693a03a
#
_cell.length_a   1.000
_cell.length_b   1.000
_cell.length_c   1.000
_cell.angle_alpha   90.00
_cell.angle_beta   90.00
_cell.angle_gamma   90.00
#
_symmetry.space_group_name_H-M   'P 1'
#
loop_
_entity.id
_entity.type
_entity.pdbx_description
1 polymer ?
#
loop_
_entity_poly.entity_id
_entity_poly.type
_entity_poly.pdbx_seq_one_letter_code
_entity_poly.pdbx_strand_id
1 'polypeptide(L)'
;SDLIFTDDWRSFPRPPLVAHIIWEGEDVYVINNHYKCCGNGIIEDDEDDEEYRRLQAIKYTKDYFENSLVNKNLVLVGDFNDELSDEKTNNIYWDFISDNSNYRFVDLFIACNQSTDWSYPSWPSHLDHILISNELFNNVNFVQTIKLEQFFSGSWHEYNNIISDHRPVGLSL
;
A
#
# COMPACT_ATOMS: atom_id res chain seq x y z
N SER A 1 0.71 -15.81 -11.88
CA SER A 1 1.07 -14.43 -11.49
C SER A 1 1.66 -13.70 -12.68
N ASP A 2 1.33 -12.45 -12.84
CA ASP A 2 1.73 -11.63 -13.97
C ASP A 2 2.21 -10.26 -13.49
N LEU A 3 3.16 -9.66 -14.24
CA LEU A 3 3.51 -8.26 -14.07
C LEU A 3 2.57 -7.40 -14.94
N ILE A 4 2.05 -6.32 -14.36
CA ILE A 4 1.21 -5.34 -15.06
C ILE A 4 1.94 -4.00 -15.20
N PHE A 5 1.52 -3.16 -16.15
CA PHE A 5 2.10 -1.83 -16.41
C PHE A 5 3.61 -1.84 -16.72
N THR A 6 4.11 -2.90 -17.36
CA THR A 6 5.55 -3.09 -17.62
C THR A 6 6.14 -2.02 -18.53
N ASP A 7 5.33 -1.35 -19.34
CA ASP A 7 5.76 -0.34 -20.33
C ASP A 7 5.68 1.10 -19.76
N ASP A 8 5.10 1.28 -18.57
CA ASP A 8 5.00 2.58 -17.90
C ASP A 8 6.00 2.68 -16.73
N TRP A 9 7.27 2.82 -17.05
CA TRP A 9 8.33 2.98 -16.06
C TRP A 9 8.25 4.29 -15.27
N ARG A 10 7.52 5.28 -15.76
CA ARG A 10 7.38 6.58 -15.10
C ARG A 10 6.46 6.44 -13.89
N SER A 11 5.26 5.95 -14.08
CA SER A 11 4.31 5.70 -12.98
C SER A 11 4.73 4.48 -12.15
N PHE A 12 5.23 3.44 -12.81
CA PHE A 12 5.62 2.17 -12.18
C PHE A 12 7.11 1.86 -12.40
N PRO A 13 8.03 2.51 -11.66
CA PRO A 13 9.47 2.18 -11.77
C PRO A 13 9.75 0.72 -11.42
N ARG A 14 8.84 0.08 -10.70
CA ARG A 14 8.77 -1.36 -10.43
C ARG A 14 7.38 -1.83 -10.81
N PRO A 15 7.23 -2.61 -11.90
CA PRO A 15 5.91 -3.12 -12.32
C PRO A 15 5.24 -3.93 -11.21
N PRO A 16 3.96 -3.65 -10.88
CA PRO A 16 3.24 -4.42 -9.88
C PRO A 16 3.09 -5.89 -10.28
N LEU A 17 3.21 -6.78 -9.30
CA LEU A 17 2.97 -8.21 -9.45
C LEU A 17 1.54 -8.54 -9.06
N VAL A 18 0.77 -9.10 -9.98
CA VAL A 18 -0.56 -9.66 -9.70
C VAL A 18 -0.44 -11.15 -9.46
N ALA A 19 -0.81 -11.61 -8.27
CA ALA A 19 -0.94 -13.01 -7.94
C ALA A 19 -2.42 -13.38 -7.81
N HIS A 20 -2.89 -14.30 -8.64
CA HIS A 20 -4.20 -14.92 -8.48
C HIS A 20 -4.03 -16.18 -7.63
N ILE A 21 -4.75 -16.26 -6.53
CA ILE A 21 -4.74 -17.39 -5.59
C ILE A 21 -6.16 -17.89 -5.34
N ILE A 22 -6.28 -19.16 -4.97
CA ILE A 22 -7.54 -19.73 -4.48
C ILE A 22 -7.42 -19.85 -2.95
N TRP A 23 -8.31 -19.16 -2.24
CA TRP A 23 -8.39 -19.20 -0.80
C TRP A 23 -9.81 -19.61 -0.37
N GLU A 24 -9.91 -20.72 0.35
CA GLU A 24 -11.19 -21.31 0.77
C GLU A 24 -12.20 -21.55 -0.36
N GLY A 25 -11.70 -21.76 -1.59
CA GLY A 25 -12.50 -21.98 -2.79
C GLY A 25 -12.89 -20.71 -3.55
N GLU A 26 -12.51 -19.54 -3.04
CA GLU A 26 -12.75 -18.25 -3.67
C GLU A 26 -11.50 -17.72 -4.38
N ASP A 27 -11.72 -17.04 -5.49
CA ASP A 27 -10.66 -16.33 -6.22
C ASP A 27 -10.25 -15.06 -5.47
N VAL A 28 -8.97 -14.93 -5.13
CA VAL A 28 -8.39 -13.73 -4.52
C VAL A 28 -7.23 -13.23 -5.38
N TYR A 29 -7.23 -11.95 -5.68
CA TYR A 29 -6.18 -11.28 -6.43
C TYR A 29 -5.35 -10.41 -5.48
N VAL A 30 -4.10 -10.78 -5.29
CA VAL A 30 -3.14 -10.01 -4.50
C VAL A 30 -2.25 -9.24 -5.46
N ILE A 31 -2.26 -7.93 -5.34
CA ILE A 31 -1.45 -7.03 -6.14
C ILE A 31 -0.37 -6.46 -5.23
N ASN A 32 0.88 -6.83 -5.49
CA ASN A 32 2.02 -6.31 -4.76
C ASN A 32 2.70 -5.21 -5.54
N ASN A 33 2.86 -4.05 -4.92
CA ASN A 33 3.53 -2.93 -5.55
C ASN A 33 4.61 -2.29 -4.66
N HIS A 34 5.47 -1.49 -5.30
CA HIS A 34 6.40 -0.61 -4.65
C HIS A 34 6.49 0.65 -5.49
N TYR A 35 5.74 1.67 -5.10
CA TYR A 35 5.63 2.92 -5.87
C TYR A 35 6.91 3.76 -5.80
N LYS A 36 6.95 4.84 -6.57
CA LYS A 36 8.10 5.76 -6.60
C LYS A 36 8.31 6.39 -5.23
N CYS A 37 9.53 6.25 -4.71
CA CYS A 37 9.88 6.83 -3.41
C CYS A 37 10.09 8.34 -3.46
N CYS A 38 10.08 8.89 -2.29
CA CYS A 38 10.55 10.24 -1.95
C CYS A 38 9.55 11.32 -2.40
N GLY A 39 10.02 12.54 -2.51
CA GLY A 39 9.23 13.71 -2.80
C GLY A 39 9.14 14.68 -1.62
N ASN A 40 8.28 15.67 -1.73
CA ASN A 40 8.13 16.74 -0.75
C ASN A 40 6.73 16.78 -0.10
N GLY A 41 5.85 15.82 -0.43
CA GLY A 41 4.47 15.74 0.05
C GLY A 41 3.50 16.70 -0.66
N ILE A 42 3.89 17.29 -1.78
CA ILE A 42 3.07 18.23 -2.56
C ILE A 42 2.95 17.71 -3.99
N ILE A 43 1.72 17.53 -4.46
CA ILE A 43 1.47 17.13 -5.85
C ILE A 43 1.68 18.36 -6.74
N GLU A 44 2.71 18.31 -7.58
CA GLU A 44 3.01 19.34 -8.57
C GLU A 44 2.51 18.91 -9.97
N ASP A 45 2.23 19.88 -10.84
CA ASP A 45 1.88 19.60 -12.24
C ASP A 45 3.16 19.42 -13.08
N ASP A 46 3.95 18.44 -12.69
CA ASP A 46 5.22 18.07 -13.33
C ASP A 46 5.30 16.55 -13.42
N GLU A 47 5.52 16.03 -14.62
CA GLU A 47 5.63 14.59 -14.85
C GLU A 47 6.83 13.92 -14.15
N ASP A 48 7.83 14.68 -13.73
CA ASP A 48 8.98 14.19 -13.00
C ASP A 48 8.81 14.25 -11.47
N ASP A 49 7.77 14.97 -10.98
CA ASP A 49 7.40 15.03 -9.58
C ASP A 49 7.03 13.64 -9.03
N GLU A 50 7.54 13.28 -7.87
CA GLU A 50 7.37 11.96 -7.28
C GLU A 50 5.91 11.69 -6.88
N GLU A 51 5.23 12.67 -6.30
CA GLU A 51 3.83 12.62 -5.89
C GLU A 51 2.91 12.52 -7.11
N TYR A 52 3.18 13.29 -8.17
CA TYR A 52 2.44 13.19 -9.43
C TYR A 52 2.57 11.78 -10.05
N ARG A 53 3.77 11.22 -10.05
CA ARG A 53 4.03 9.87 -10.57
C ARG A 53 3.27 8.81 -9.78
N ARG A 54 3.24 8.92 -8.43
CA ARG A 54 2.43 8.04 -7.57
C ARG A 54 0.94 8.22 -7.83
N LEU A 55 0.48 9.47 -7.97
CA LEU A 55 -0.93 9.77 -8.30
C LEU A 55 -1.36 9.11 -9.62
N GLN A 56 -0.51 9.16 -10.66
CA GLN A 56 -0.80 8.47 -11.91
C GLN A 56 -0.85 6.96 -11.72
N ALA A 57 0.10 6.38 -10.97
CA ALA A 57 0.11 4.97 -10.66
C ALA A 57 -1.17 4.51 -9.94
N ILE A 58 -1.64 5.30 -8.95
CA ILE A 58 -2.89 5.04 -8.23
C ILE A 58 -4.10 5.09 -9.16
N LYS A 59 -4.18 6.08 -10.05
CA LYS A 59 -5.27 6.18 -11.05
C LYS A 59 -5.30 4.96 -11.97
N TYR A 60 -4.16 4.57 -12.54
CA TYR A 60 -4.08 3.38 -13.39
C TYR A 60 -4.40 2.09 -12.63
N THR A 61 -4.00 1.99 -11.38
CA THR A 61 -4.34 0.84 -10.53
C THR A 61 -5.85 0.77 -10.29
N LYS A 62 -6.51 1.91 -10.00
CA LYS A 62 -7.96 1.96 -9.82
C LYS A 62 -8.69 1.61 -11.11
N ASP A 63 -8.28 2.19 -12.23
CA ASP A 63 -8.84 1.88 -13.56
C ASP A 63 -8.69 0.38 -13.90
N TYR A 64 -7.58 -0.23 -13.53
CA TYR A 64 -7.38 -1.67 -13.72
C TYR A 64 -8.35 -2.50 -12.88
N PHE A 65 -8.59 -2.12 -11.63
CA PHE A 65 -9.57 -2.80 -10.78
C PHE A 65 -10.98 -2.68 -11.35
N GLU A 66 -11.38 -1.48 -11.75
CA GLU A 66 -12.73 -1.17 -12.24
C GLU A 66 -13.01 -1.76 -13.63
N ASN A 67 -12.01 -2.03 -14.45
CA ASN A 67 -12.19 -2.55 -15.81
C ASN A 67 -11.81 -4.03 -15.97
N SER A 68 -10.83 -4.52 -15.20
CA SER A 68 -10.29 -5.87 -15.40
C SER A 68 -10.58 -6.85 -14.25
N LEU A 69 -10.81 -6.31 -13.04
CA LEU A 69 -11.02 -7.12 -11.84
C LEU A 69 -12.34 -6.79 -11.12
N VAL A 70 -13.37 -6.47 -11.88
CA VAL A 70 -14.70 -6.11 -11.35
C VAL A 70 -15.28 -7.22 -10.47
N ASN A 71 -15.78 -6.87 -9.29
CA ASN A 71 -16.39 -7.79 -8.32
C ASN A 71 -15.46 -8.95 -7.95
N LYS A 72 -14.16 -8.68 -7.83
CA LYS A 72 -13.17 -9.65 -7.37
C LYS A 72 -12.71 -9.34 -5.96
N ASN A 73 -12.35 -10.37 -5.19
CA ASN A 73 -11.68 -10.21 -3.92
C ASN A 73 -10.27 -9.66 -4.18
N LEU A 74 -10.06 -8.36 -3.92
CA LEU A 74 -8.81 -7.66 -4.19
C LEU A 74 -8.08 -7.31 -2.90
N VAL A 75 -6.77 -7.53 -2.92
CA VAL A 75 -5.85 -7.09 -1.87
C VAL A 75 -4.66 -6.41 -2.54
N LEU A 76 -4.56 -5.10 -2.44
CA LEU A 76 -3.40 -4.34 -2.90
C LEU A 76 -2.48 -4.07 -1.71
N VAL A 77 -1.23 -4.50 -1.81
CA VAL A 77 -0.24 -4.44 -0.74
C VAL A 77 1.10 -3.91 -1.23
N GLY A 78 1.93 -3.44 -0.31
CA GLY A 78 3.32 -3.11 -0.58
C GLY A 78 3.76 -1.80 0.06
N ASP A 79 4.92 -1.32 -0.38
CA ASP A 79 5.43 0.01 -0.05
C ASP A 79 4.83 1.03 -1.01
N PHE A 80 3.94 1.85 -0.47
CA PHE A 80 3.22 2.88 -1.25
C PHE A 80 3.97 4.22 -1.30
N ASN A 81 5.00 4.36 -0.44
CA ASN A 81 5.87 5.55 -0.38
C ASN A 81 5.15 6.89 -0.18
N ASP A 82 3.97 6.88 0.46
CA ASP A 82 3.20 8.08 0.77
C ASP A 82 2.29 7.86 1.98
N GLU A 83 1.79 8.93 2.57
CA GLU A 83 1.01 8.92 3.79
C GLU A 83 -0.51 8.93 3.51
N LEU A 84 -1.27 7.98 4.08
CA LEU A 84 -2.74 7.98 3.99
C LEU A 84 -3.37 9.16 4.74
N SER A 85 -2.65 9.76 5.67
CA SER A 85 -3.13 10.83 6.55
C SER A 85 -2.98 12.22 5.96
N ASP A 86 -2.42 12.36 4.77
CA ASP A 86 -2.23 13.64 4.10
C ASP A 86 -3.55 14.37 3.84
N GLU A 87 -3.49 15.70 3.79
CA GLU A 87 -4.64 16.50 3.45
C GLU A 87 -5.11 16.19 2.02
N LYS A 88 -6.42 16.22 1.81
CA LYS A 88 -7.07 15.88 0.53
C LYS A 88 -6.36 16.43 -0.72
N THR A 89 -5.86 17.64 -0.66
CA THR A 89 -5.24 18.33 -1.80
C THR A 89 -3.92 17.69 -2.26
N ASN A 90 -3.24 17.02 -1.34
CA ASN A 90 -1.97 16.36 -1.58
C ASN A 90 -2.03 14.84 -1.36
N ASN A 91 -3.20 14.32 -1.00
CA ASN A 91 -3.38 12.89 -0.76
C ASN A 91 -3.60 12.15 -2.09
N ILE A 92 -2.58 11.47 -2.55
CA ILE A 92 -2.63 10.70 -3.80
C ILE A 92 -3.65 9.55 -3.78
N TYR A 93 -4.03 9.07 -2.58
CA TYR A 93 -4.97 7.95 -2.38
C TYR A 93 -6.43 8.41 -2.24
N TRP A 94 -6.70 9.72 -2.38
CA TRP A 94 -8.03 10.27 -2.10
C TRP A 94 -9.14 9.60 -2.91
N ASP A 95 -8.87 9.18 -4.15
CA ASP A 95 -9.84 8.52 -5.01
C ASP A 95 -10.27 7.14 -4.45
N PHE A 96 -9.38 6.44 -3.76
CA PHE A 96 -9.72 5.22 -3.03
C PHE A 96 -10.36 5.51 -1.66
N ILE A 97 -9.81 6.47 -0.90
CA ILE A 97 -10.30 6.84 0.43
C ILE A 97 -11.74 7.35 0.36
N SER A 98 -12.06 8.17 -0.63
CA SER A 98 -13.41 8.72 -0.82
C SER A 98 -14.42 7.70 -1.35
N ASP A 99 -13.96 6.64 -1.99
CA ASP A 99 -14.77 5.54 -2.50
C ASP A 99 -14.91 4.39 -1.48
N ASN A 100 -15.26 4.74 -0.25
CA ASN A 100 -15.27 3.86 0.92
C ASN A 100 -16.36 2.77 0.89
N SER A 101 -17.27 2.82 -0.07
CA SER A 101 -18.25 1.77 -0.33
C SER A 101 -17.65 0.60 -1.11
N ASN A 102 -16.62 0.85 -1.92
CA ASN A 102 -16.00 -0.13 -2.79
C ASN A 102 -14.60 -0.55 -2.30
N TYR A 103 -13.88 0.36 -1.62
CA TYR A 103 -12.50 0.12 -1.20
C TYR A 103 -12.25 0.58 0.24
N ARG A 104 -11.28 -0.05 0.90
CA ARG A 104 -10.86 0.33 2.25
C ARG A 104 -9.37 0.08 2.46
N PHE A 105 -8.65 1.11 2.88
CA PHE A 105 -7.35 0.91 3.52
C PHE A 105 -7.58 0.39 4.93
N VAL A 106 -7.23 -0.87 5.16
CA VAL A 106 -7.51 -1.53 6.43
C VAL A 106 -6.58 -1.06 7.55
N ASP A 107 -5.45 -0.47 7.21
CA ASP A 107 -4.44 0.10 8.10
C ASP A 107 -4.56 1.61 8.29
N LEU A 108 -5.58 2.29 7.73
CA LEU A 108 -5.79 3.74 7.86
C LEU A 108 -5.77 4.21 9.33
N PHE A 109 -6.32 3.40 10.25
CA PHE A 109 -6.30 3.73 11.66
C PHE A 109 -4.89 3.73 12.26
N ILE A 110 -3.95 2.92 11.72
CA ILE A 110 -2.54 2.92 12.12
C ILE A 110 -1.87 4.20 11.62
N ALA A 111 -2.09 4.56 10.34
CA ALA A 111 -1.57 5.79 9.74
C ALA A 111 -2.01 7.04 10.51
N CYS A 112 -3.25 7.07 10.98
CA CYS A 112 -3.82 8.20 11.75
C CYS A 112 -3.50 8.17 13.25
N ASN A 113 -2.70 7.21 13.74
CA ASN A 113 -2.42 7.03 15.16
C ASN A 113 -0.94 7.34 15.49
N GLN A 114 -0.44 6.76 16.59
CA GLN A 114 0.91 7.04 17.09
C GLN A 114 1.99 6.44 16.19
N SER A 115 3.02 7.24 15.91
CA SER A 115 4.19 6.85 15.09
C SER A 115 4.97 5.63 15.60
N THR A 116 4.74 5.21 16.85
CA THR A 116 5.33 3.97 17.39
C THR A 116 4.89 2.71 16.65
N ASP A 117 3.75 2.78 15.96
CA ASP A 117 3.14 1.67 15.21
C ASP A 117 3.32 1.78 13.69
N TRP A 118 4.03 2.80 13.23
CA TRP A 118 4.27 3.03 11.81
C TRP A 118 5.31 2.06 11.23
N SER A 119 5.19 1.81 9.93
CA SER A 119 5.99 0.80 9.24
C SER A 119 7.44 1.23 9.00
N TYR A 120 7.73 2.55 8.87
CA TYR A 120 9.06 3.09 8.63
C TYR A 120 9.56 3.92 9.82
N PRO A 121 10.20 3.28 10.84
CA PRO A 121 10.56 3.95 12.10
C PRO A 121 11.75 4.88 12.02
N SER A 122 12.69 4.66 11.09
CA SER A 122 13.93 5.44 10.98
C SER A 122 13.66 6.91 10.63
N TRP A 123 12.64 7.16 9.84
CA TRP A 123 12.04 8.46 9.56
C TRP A 123 10.53 8.29 9.72
N PRO A 124 9.99 8.53 10.94
CA PRO A 124 8.67 8.03 11.31
C PRO A 124 7.59 8.35 10.27
N SER A 125 7.20 7.34 9.53
CA SER A 125 6.20 7.37 8.46
C SER A 125 5.50 6.02 8.36
N HIS A 126 4.23 6.02 7.93
CA HIS A 126 3.51 4.79 7.65
C HIS A 126 3.33 4.65 6.15
N LEU A 127 4.23 3.91 5.50
CA LEU A 127 4.37 3.84 4.04
C LEU A 127 3.89 2.51 3.44
N ASP A 128 3.80 1.47 4.27
CA ASP A 128 3.35 0.15 3.84
C ASP A 128 1.87 0.00 4.15
N HIS A 129 1.06 -0.16 3.10
CA HIS A 129 -0.39 -0.14 3.20
C HIS A 129 -1.04 -1.40 2.66
N ILE A 130 -2.29 -1.62 3.09
CA ILE A 130 -3.14 -2.70 2.59
C ILE A 130 -4.51 -2.12 2.25
N LEU A 131 -4.84 -2.12 0.95
CA LEU A 131 -6.16 -1.79 0.43
C LEU A 131 -6.90 -3.07 0.06
N ILE A 132 -8.17 -3.15 0.42
CA ILE A 132 -9.05 -4.26 0.03
C ILE A 132 -10.31 -3.76 -0.68
N SER A 133 -10.89 -4.59 -1.53
CA SER A 133 -12.22 -4.37 -2.11
C SER A 133 -13.35 -4.78 -1.15
N ASN A 134 -14.55 -4.31 -1.41
CA ASN A 134 -15.71 -4.49 -0.53
C ASN A 134 -16.13 -5.95 -0.35
N GLU A 135 -15.80 -6.83 -1.29
CA GLU A 135 -16.01 -8.27 -1.17
C GLU A 135 -15.34 -8.87 0.07
N LEU A 136 -14.24 -8.25 0.52
CA LEU A 136 -13.47 -8.71 1.67
C LEU A 136 -13.78 -7.98 2.99
N PHE A 137 -14.65 -6.96 2.99
CA PHE A 137 -14.87 -6.11 4.18
C PHE A 137 -15.30 -6.88 5.41
N ASN A 138 -16.08 -7.93 5.25
CA ASN A 138 -16.60 -8.74 6.35
C ASN A 138 -15.63 -9.84 6.81
N ASN A 139 -14.53 -10.05 6.08
CA ASN A 139 -13.55 -11.09 6.39
C ASN A 139 -12.38 -10.56 7.24
N VAL A 140 -12.27 -9.24 7.39
CA VAL A 140 -11.17 -8.63 8.17
C VAL A 140 -11.31 -8.98 9.65
N ASN A 141 -10.34 -9.76 10.17
CA ASN A 141 -10.26 -10.10 11.57
C ASN A 141 -9.41 -9.09 12.35
N PHE A 142 -8.18 -8.82 11.86
CA PHE A 142 -7.30 -7.80 12.45
C PHE A 142 -6.26 -7.29 11.46
N VAL A 143 -5.73 -6.11 11.75
CA VAL A 143 -4.61 -5.47 11.04
C VAL A 143 -3.63 -4.93 12.07
N GLN A 144 -2.34 -5.10 11.83
CA GLN A 144 -1.30 -4.58 12.72
C GLN A 144 0.04 -4.41 12.00
N THR A 145 0.85 -3.47 12.50
CA THR A 145 2.29 -3.44 12.22
C THR A 145 3.00 -4.46 13.10
N ILE A 146 3.80 -5.33 12.49
CA ILE A 146 4.46 -6.44 13.18
C ILE A 146 5.86 -5.99 13.59
N LYS A 147 6.04 -5.77 14.90
CA LYS A 147 7.31 -5.28 15.48
C LYS A 147 8.29 -6.43 15.71
N LEU A 148 8.86 -6.97 14.62
CA LEU A 148 9.79 -8.10 14.68
C LEU A 148 11.09 -7.75 15.42
N GLU A 149 11.49 -6.47 15.47
CA GLU A 149 12.69 -6.01 16.17
C GLU A 149 12.74 -6.38 17.66
N GLN A 150 11.58 -6.60 18.28
CA GLN A 150 11.51 -7.05 19.69
C GLN A 150 12.12 -8.44 19.92
N PHE A 151 12.31 -9.24 18.86
CA PHE A 151 12.92 -10.57 18.93
C PHE A 151 14.44 -10.53 18.66
N PHE A 152 15.02 -9.36 18.40
CA PHE A 152 16.44 -9.16 18.15
C PHE A 152 17.13 -8.59 19.40
N SER A 153 18.32 -9.11 19.75
CA SER A 153 19.10 -8.65 20.92
C SER A 153 19.53 -7.18 20.77
N GLY A 154 19.84 -6.75 19.55
CA GLY A 154 20.17 -5.38 19.17
C GLY A 154 18.95 -4.52 18.84
N SER A 155 17.71 -5.03 19.10
CA SER A 155 16.44 -4.33 18.86
C SER A 155 16.32 -3.80 17.43
N TRP A 156 15.80 -2.59 17.23
CA TRP A 156 15.63 -1.97 15.92
C TRP A 156 16.92 -1.90 15.08
N HIS A 157 18.05 -1.54 15.71
CA HIS A 157 19.32 -1.43 14.99
C HIS A 157 19.75 -2.74 14.33
N GLU A 158 19.61 -3.86 15.04
CA GLU A 158 19.96 -5.18 14.50
C GLU A 158 18.96 -5.59 13.41
N TYR A 159 17.66 -5.45 13.64
CA TYR A 159 16.62 -5.75 12.67
C TYR A 159 16.81 -4.96 11.37
N ASN A 160 16.99 -3.65 11.47
CA ASN A 160 17.18 -2.75 10.32
C ASN A 160 18.42 -3.13 9.48
N ASN A 161 19.50 -3.60 10.10
CA ASN A 161 20.71 -3.96 9.37
C ASN A 161 20.65 -5.36 8.72
N ILE A 162 19.84 -6.28 9.26
CA ILE A 162 19.83 -7.68 8.85
C ILE A 162 18.60 -8.04 8.01
N ILE A 163 17.45 -7.44 8.30
CA ILE A 163 16.16 -7.79 7.70
C ILE A 163 15.64 -6.69 6.79
N SER A 164 15.25 -5.52 7.36
CA SER A 164 14.62 -4.44 6.62
C SER A 164 14.59 -3.17 7.45
N ASP A 165 14.62 -2.02 6.78
CA ASP A 165 14.32 -0.70 7.34
C ASP A 165 12.81 -0.42 7.47
N HIS A 166 11.97 -1.36 7.05
CA HIS A 166 10.52 -1.34 7.23
C HIS A 166 10.07 -2.47 8.17
N ARG A 167 9.00 -2.22 8.93
CA ARG A 167 8.24 -3.23 9.66
C ARG A 167 7.14 -3.78 8.76
N PRO A 168 6.88 -5.09 8.75
CA PRO A 168 5.74 -5.64 8.03
C PRO A 168 4.42 -5.12 8.58
N VAL A 169 3.47 -4.82 7.68
CA VAL A 169 2.06 -4.63 8.02
C VAL A 169 1.31 -5.90 7.66
N GLY A 170 0.55 -6.43 8.59
CA GLY A 170 -0.15 -7.70 8.44
C GLY A 170 -1.66 -7.56 8.52
N LEU A 171 -2.36 -8.26 7.63
CA LEU A 171 -3.81 -8.43 7.59
C LEU A 171 -4.15 -9.89 7.83
N SER A 172 -5.13 -10.16 8.69
CA SER A 172 -5.80 -11.45 8.79
C SER A 172 -7.24 -11.33 8.28
N LEU A 173 -7.57 -12.15 7.32
CA LEU A 173 -8.90 -12.36 6.79
C LEU A 173 -9.55 -13.60 7.41
#